data_bc49552ebc3a53932ec154813e9d6f2f
#
_entry.id   bc49552ebc3a53932ec154813e9d6f2f
#
_cell.length_a   1.000
_cell.length_b   1.000
_cell.length_c   1.000
_cell.angle_alpha   90.00
_cell.angle_beta   90.00
_cell.angle_gamma   90.00
#
_symmetry.space_group_name_H-M   'P 1'
#
loop_
_entity.id
_entity.type
_entity.pdbx_description
1 polymer ?
#
loop_
_entity_poly.entity_id
_entity_poly.type
_entity_poly.pdbx_seq_one_letter_code
_entity_poly.pdbx_strand_id
1 'polypeptide(L)'
;GFLTYNNKQFFVYKNLDLVPKVKSNAIQEWFGRLPGSIGIGNVRYTTSGKCDDVSIIQGTQPVTASIDGIKIALSFNGNIVNTMPLKREMTENFPDFLYNCDSDIVCHKMLLGLKQGKDLESAARTVMESLDGAFSVTGITGDGDFFAFKDPHGIKPLCAGHDPAGATFAFSSETVSLDMNSFVRDFELKPGELVTVSQEGFKRTQVIKNPQEAFCAFEYAYFARPDSRFDGKYVYEIREEFGRNIVKEFPEIAKDGDMIMSVPETGDDSAMGVHEESGLRWERASRRHRYVTERAFILLNMERYSTIDKKINILGSKVAGKRVIITEDSIVRGDTTKVIIEKMRKAGAKKVYVFVTFPRIIGPCFYGIDMSTYGQLVGSKNNAEEIAKIIGADGVCYQSLEGLIRATGHTEDQLCLACVTGKYPTPCAQKMADVMKKRFQAGYEEKTRIYESEEVQP
;
A
#
# COMPACT_ATOMS: atom_id res chain seq x y z
N GLY A 1 -4.50 0.62 -16.20
CA GLY A 1 -5.44 0.42 -17.29
C GLY A 1 -6.88 0.61 -16.88
N PHE A 2 -7.75 0.55 -17.88
CA PHE A 2 -9.20 0.69 -17.73
C PHE A 2 -9.89 -0.41 -18.53
N LEU A 3 -11.05 -0.87 -18.05
CA LEU A 3 -11.90 -1.80 -18.74
C LEU A 3 -13.36 -1.35 -18.57
N THR A 4 -14.13 -1.38 -19.66
CA THR A 4 -15.58 -1.19 -19.62
C THR A 4 -16.31 -2.40 -20.16
N TYR A 5 -17.54 -2.55 -19.76
CA TYR A 5 -18.45 -3.61 -20.20
C TYR A 5 -19.63 -3.02 -20.97
N ASN A 6 -19.89 -3.58 -22.14
CA ASN A 6 -21.08 -3.26 -22.95
C ASN A 6 -21.48 -4.48 -23.78
N ASN A 7 -22.76 -4.84 -23.74
CA ASN A 7 -23.35 -5.92 -24.55
C ASN A 7 -22.53 -7.22 -24.57
N LYS A 8 -22.21 -7.78 -23.40
CA LYS A 8 -21.43 -9.01 -23.21
C LYS A 8 -19.98 -8.95 -23.74
N GLN A 9 -19.46 -7.75 -23.92
CA GLN A 9 -18.08 -7.53 -24.37
C GLN A 9 -17.32 -6.65 -23.40
N PHE A 10 -16.02 -6.97 -23.23
CA PHE A 10 -15.06 -6.16 -22.49
C PHE A 10 -14.25 -5.31 -23.48
N PHE A 11 -14.15 -4.02 -23.17
CA PHE A 11 -13.33 -3.06 -23.89
C PHE A 11 -12.19 -2.64 -22.98
N VAL A 12 -10.95 -2.91 -23.36
CA VAL A 12 -9.78 -2.78 -22.49
C VAL A 12 -8.79 -1.76 -23.05
N TYR A 13 -8.31 -0.89 -22.18
CA TYR A 13 -7.20 -0.01 -22.45
C TYR A 13 -6.11 -0.19 -21.39
N LYS A 14 -4.86 -0.42 -21.81
CA LYS A 14 -3.67 -0.57 -20.94
C LYS A 14 -2.53 0.31 -21.43
N ASN A 15 -1.82 0.94 -20.50
CA ASN A 15 -0.63 1.76 -20.77
C ASN A 15 0.33 1.69 -19.58
N LEU A 16 1.61 1.88 -19.82
CA LEU A 16 2.66 1.94 -18.78
C LEU A 16 2.89 3.36 -18.25
N ASP A 17 2.34 4.37 -18.91
CA ASP A 17 2.47 5.75 -18.49
C ASP A 17 1.67 6.06 -17.21
N LEU A 18 2.14 7.08 -16.50
CA LEU A 18 1.36 7.68 -15.40
C LEU A 18 0.08 8.30 -15.95
N VAL A 19 -1.04 8.16 -15.23
CA VAL A 19 -2.33 8.71 -15.62
C VAL A 19 -2.25 10.20 -16.03
N PRO A 20 -1.52 11.09 -15.32
CA PRO A 20 -1.39 12.50 -15.74
C PRO A 20 -0.58 12.70 -17.04
N LYS A 21 0.21 11.72 -17.47
CA LYS A 21 0.98 11.81 -18.74
C LYS A 21 0.14 11.40 -19.95
N VAL A 22 -1.01 10.81 -19.70
CA VAL A 22 -1.95 10.47 -20.77
C VAL A 22 -2.50 11.77 -21.35
N LYS A 23 -2.19 12.05 -22.62
CA LYS A 23 -2.59 13.30 -23.28
C LYS A 23 -4.13 13.40 -23.33
N SER A 24 -4.66 14.59 -23.05
CA SER A 24 -6.11 14.85 -23.05
C SER A 24 -6.82 14.42 -24.34
N ASN A 25 -6.19 14.57 -25.49
CA ASN A 25 -6.73 14.13 -26.77
C ASN A 25 -6.83 12.59 -26.88
N ALA A 26 -5.88 11.87 -26.29
CA ALA A 26 -5.93 10.42 -26.20
C ALA A 26 -7.06 9.96 -25.27
N ILE A 27 -7.32 10.66 -24.17
CA ILE A 27 -8.44 10.35 -23.26
C ILE A 27 -9.77 10.44 -23.99
N GLN A 28 -10.04 11.51 -24.77
CA GLN A 28 -11.26 11.65 -25.54
C GLN A 28 -11.41 10.55 -26.60
N GLU A 29 -10.32 10.20 -27.30
CA GLU A 29 -10.31 9.09 -28.25
C GLU A 29 -10.60 7.74 -27.56
N TRP A 30 -10.10 7.54 -26.34
CA TRP A 30 -10.33 6.31 -25.60
C TRP A 30 -11.71 6.19 -25.00
N PHE A 31 -12.31 7.27 -24.52
CA PHE A 31 -13.72 7.26 -24.13
C PHE A 31 -14.62 6.80 -25.28
N GLY A 32 -14.29 7.17 -26.53
CA GLY A 32 -14.96 6.63 -27.72
C GLY A 32 -14.73 5.13 -27.95
N ARG A 33 -13.61 4.57 -27.44
CA ARG A 33 -13.26 3.15 -27.55
C ARG A 33 -13.65 2.30 -26.33
N LEU A 34 -14.14 2.92 -25.27
CA LEU A 34 -14.54 2.28 -24.00
C LEU A 34 -16.05 2.52 -23.75
N PRO A 35 -16.93 1.93 -24.59
CA PRO A 35 -18.36 2.09 -24.44
C PRO A 35 -18.87 1.32 -23.21
N GLY A 36 -20.00 1.77 -22.66
CA GLY A 36 -20.71 1.11 -21.57
C GLY A 36 -20.83 1.97 -20.31
N SER A 37 -21.64 1.50 -19.38
CA SER A 37 -21.93 2.18 -18.10
C SER A 37 -21.30 1.50 -16.87
N ILE A 38 -20.63 0.35 -17.08
CA ILE A 38 -19.94 -0.39 -16.01
C ILE A 38 -18.46 -0.42 -16.39
N GLY A 39 -17.59 -0.15 -15.43
CA GLY A 39 -16.15 -0.18 -15.67
C GLY A 39 -15.33 -0.42 -14.40
N ILE A 40 -14.12 -0.88 -14.59
CA ILE A 40 -13.11 -1.06 -13.55
C ILE A 40 -11.78 -0.48 -14.02
N GLY A 41 -10.95 -0.03 -13.09
CA GLY A 41 -9.65 0.54 -13.39
C GLY A 41 -8.61 0.21 -12.33
N ASN A 42 -7.33 0.26 -12.71
CA ASN A 42 -6.23 0.03 -11.80
C ASN A 42 -4.98 0.83 -12.20
N VAL A 43 -4.30 1.35 -11.19
CA VAL A 43 -2.95 1.91 -11.30
C VAL A 43 -2.01 0.97 -10.56
N ARG A 44 -1.27 0.15 -11.30
CA ARG A 44 -0.42 -0.89 -10.73
C ARG A 44 0.89 -0.31 -10.21
N TYR A 45 1.24 -0.69 -8.98
CA TYR A 45 2.62 -0.68 -8.47
C TYR A 45 3.12 -2.12 -8.48
N THR A 46 4.24 -2.42 -9.16
CA THR A 46 4.70 -3.81 -9.35
C THR A 46 5.23 -4.39 -8.05
N THR A 47 4.43 -5.21 -7.39
CA THR A 47 4.79 -5.95 -6.17
C THR A 47 4.95 -7.45 -6.41
N SER A 48 4.51 -7.96 -7.56
CA SER A 48 4.60 -9.37 -7.98
C SER A 48 4.92 -9.49 -9.47
N GLY A 49 5.47 -10.62 -9.91
CA GLY A 49 5.82 -10.93 -11.28
C GLY A 49 7.19 -10.38 -11.73
N LYS A 50 7.56 -10.66 -13.00
CA LYS A 50 8.81 -10.19 -13.59
C LYS A 50 8.79 -8.67 -13.83
N CYS A 51 9.96 -8.06 -13.81
CA CYS A 51 10.15 -6.61 -13.96
C CYS A 51 10.65 -6.19 -15.36
N ASP A 52 10.56 -7.05 -16.38
CA ASP A 52 10.80 -6.65 -17.77
C ASP A 52 9.58 -5.97 -18.40
N ASP A 53 9.80 -5.11 -19.39
CA ASP A 53 8.73 -4.30 -19.98
C ASP A 53 7.57 -5.12 -20.55
N VAL A 54 7.84 -6.29 -21.13
CA VAL A 54 6.82 -7.17 -21.70
C VAL A 54 5.95 -7.76 -20.60
N SER A 55 6.57 -8.29 -19.54
CA SER A 55 5.85 -8.85 -18.38
C SER A 55 5.08 -7.78 -17.61
N ILE A 56 5.62 -6.55 -17.52
CA ILE A 56 4.90 -5.43 -16.89
C ILE A 56 3.65 -5.08 -17.69
N ILE A 57 3.72 -4.98 -19.03
CA ILE A 57 2.56 -4.71 -19.88
C ILE A 57 1.51 -5.82 -19.74
N GLN A 58 1.93 -7.09 -19.81
CA GLN A 58 1.03 -8.23 -19.68
C GLN A 58 0.34 -8.29 -18.31
N GLY A 59 1.09 -8.01 -17.23
CA GLY A 59 0.57 -7.93 -15.87
C GLY A 59 -0.16 -6.62 -15.55
N THR A 60 -0.34 -5.69 -16.51
CA THR A 60 -1.13 -4.47 -16.30
C THR A 60 -2.61 -4.84 -16.16
N GLN A 61 -3.21 -4.33 -15.10
CA GLN A 61 -4.63 -4.56 -14.81
C GLN A 61 -5.52 -3.49 -15.47
N PRO A 62 -6.84 -3.76 -15.64
CA PRO A 62 -7.59 -4.96 -15.30
C PRO A 62 -7.16 -6.20 -16.09
N VAL A 63 -7.23 -7.39 -15.45
CA VAL A 63 -7.01 -8.67 -16.11
C VAL A 63 -8.33 -9.29 -16.54
N THR A 64 -8.30 -10.10 -17.59
CA THR A 64 -9.48 -10.79 -18.13
C THR A 64 -9.17 -12.27 -18.32
N ALA A 65 -10.16 -13.12 -18.08
CA ALA A 65 -10.09 -14.54 -18.38
C ALA A 65 -11.42 -15.03 -18.96
N SER A 66 -11.35 -16.09 -19.78
CA SER A 66 -12.55 -16.70 -20.38
C SER A 66 -12.35 -18.18 -20.60
N ILE A 67 -13.43 -18.96 -20.43
CA ILE A 67 -13.47 -20.40 -20.73
C ILE A 67 -14.92 -20.80 -21.06
N ASP A 68 -15.12 -21.60 -22.08
CA ASP A 68 -16.43 -22.16 -22.46
C ASP A 68 -17.55 -21.08 -22.56
N GLY A 69 -17.22 -19.88 -23.03
CA GLY A 69 -18.15 -18.74 -23.14
C GLY A 69 -18.35 -17.93 -21.86
N ILE A 70 -17.92 -18.42 -20.69
CA ILE A 70 -17.92 -17.68 -19.42
C ILE A 70 -16.76 -16.71 -19.46
N LYS A 71 -16.99 -15.45 -19.06
CA LYS A 71 -15.98 -14.37 -19.06
C LYS A 71 -15.97 -13.67 -17.72
N ILE A 72 -14.81 -13.22 -17.31
CA ILE A 72 -14.62 -12.39 -16.12
C ILE A 72 -13.50 -11.38 -16.34
N ALA A 73 -13.63 -10.22 -15.72
CA ALA A 73 -12.59 -9.21 -15.65
C ALA A 73 -12.45 -8.74 -14.22
N LEU A 74 -11.23 -8.45 -13.76
CA LEU A 74 -11.03 -7.88 -12.43
C LEU A 74 -9.82 -6.95 -12.31
N SER A 75 -9.89 -6.10 -11.29
CA SER A 75 -8.80 -5.31 -10.73
C SER A 75 -8.52 -5.75 -9.29
N PHE A 76 -7.26 -5.75 -8.93
CA PHE A 76 -6.75 -6.34 -7.68
C PHE A 76 -5.75 -5.38 -7.03
N ASN A 77 -5.95 -5.08 -5.76
CA ASN A 77 -4.97 -4.39 -4.91
C ASN A 77 -4.56 -5.34 -3.80
N GLY A 78 -3.34 -5.84 -3.84
CA GLY A 78 -2.87 -6.79 -2.83
C GLY A 78 -1.65 -7.59 -3.24
N ASN A 79 -1.43 -8.67 -2.52
CA ASN A 79 -0.38 -9.66 -2.80
C ASN A 79 -0.77 -11.03 -2.23
N ILE A 80 -0.45 -12.10 -2.95
CA ILE A 80 -0.70 -13.49 -2.57
C ILE A 80 0.61 -14.14 -2.13
N VAL A 81 0.59 -14.85 -1.01
CA VAL A 81 1.77 -15.50 -0.44
C VAL A 81 1.91 -16.94 -0.91
N ASN A 82 0.79 -17.67 -1.00
CA ASN A 82 0.76 -19.07 -1.44
C ASN A 82 0.61 -19.21 -2.97
N THR A 83 1.41 -18.47 -3.74
CA THR A 83 1.27 -18.39 -5.21
C THR A 83 1.59 -19.72 -5.92
N MET A 84 2.59 -20.48 -5.46
CA MET A 84 3.08 -21.66 -6.18
C MET A 84 2.05 -22.80 -6.30
N PRO A 85 1.38 -23.27 -5.23
CA PRO A 85 0.34 -24.27 -5.35
C PRO A 85 -0.84 -23.79 -6.20
N LEU A 86 -1.18 -22.49 -6.11
CA LEU A 86 -2.24 -21.90 -6.93
C LEU A 86 -1.88 -21.82 -8.41
N LYS A 87 -0.62 -21.52 -8.76
CA LYS A 87 -0.15 -21.57 -10.14
C LYS A 87 -0.26 -22.97 -10.73
N ARG A 88 0.12 -24.01 -9.98
CA ARG A 88 -0.02 -25.40 -10.41
C ARG A 88 -1.48 -25.74 -10.68
N GLU A 89 -2.38 -25.43 -9.74
CA GLU A 89 -3.83 -25.63 -9.91
C GLU A 89 -4.36 -24.90 -11.15
N MET A 90 -3.95 -23.67 -11.40
CA MET A 90 -4.40 -22.93 -12.58
C MET A 90 -3.84 -23.51 -13.87
N THR A 91 -2.59 -23.94 -13.92
CA THR A 91 -1.98 -24.58 -15.10
C THR A 91 -2.67 -25.91 -15.43
N GLU A 92 -3.09 -26.67 -14.44
CA GLU A 92 -3.82 -27.93 -14.62
C GLU A 92 -5.24 -27.72 -15.20
N ASN A 93 -5.92 -26.64 -14.81
CA ASN A 93 -7.29 -26.35 -15.20
C ASN A 93 -7.43 -25.48 -16.47
N PHE A 94 -6.38 -24.74 -16.81
CA PHE A 94 -6.35 -23.83 -17.95
C PHE A 94 -5.07 -24.04 -18.76
N PRO A 95 -5.10 -24.74 -19.88
CA PRO A 95 -3.90 -25.04 -20.70
C PRO A 95 -3.12 -23.78 -21.16
N ASP A 96 -3.83 -22.67 -21.36
CA ASP A 96 -3.26 -21.39 -21.82
C ASP A 96 -2.98 -20.41 -20.67
N PHE A 97 -2.96 -20.88 -19.42
CA PHE A 97 -2.72 -20.03 -18.27
C PHE A 97 -1.29 -19.47 -18.27
N LEU A 98 -1.20 -18.14 -18.27
CA LEU A 98 0.06 -17.41 -18.11
C LEU A 98 0.02 -16.59 -16.83
N TYR A 99 0.97 -16.84 -15.95
CA TYR A 99 1.15 -16.04 -14.74
C TYR A 99 2.02 -14.81 -15.02
N ASN A 100 1.42 -13.63 -14.99
CA ASN A 100 2.13 -12.35 -15.05
C ASN A 100 2.11 -11.62 -13.72
N CYS A 101 1.06 -11.83 -12.92
CA CYS A 101 0.89 -11.24 -11.59
C CYS A 101 -0.20 -11.98 -10.81
N ASP A 102 -0.32 -11.67 -9.51
CA ASP A 102 -1.28 -12.32 -8.60
C ASP A 102 -2.74 -12.18 -9.05
N SER A 103 -3.09 -11.09 -9.73
CA SER A 103 -4.44 -10.90 -10.26
C SER A 103 -4.85 -11.96 -11.29
N ASP A 104 -3.89 -12.58 -12.01
CA ASP A 104 -4.19 -13.67 -12.94
C ASP A 104 -4.70 -14.90 -12.19
N ILE A 105 -4.10 -15.23 -11.03
CA ILE A 105 -4.56 -16.33 -10.17
C ILE A 105 -5.99 -16.07 -9.69
N VAL A 106 -6.26 -14.86 -9.15
CA VAL A 106 -7.59 -14.52 -8.64
C VAL A 106 -8.63 -14.60 -9.74
N CYS A 107 -8.31 -14.06 -10.93
CA CYS A 107 -9.20 -14.04 -12.08
C CYS A 107 -9.56 -15.47 -12.53
N HIS A 108 -8.57 -16.32 -12.70
CA HIS A 108 -8.79 -17.70 -13.14
C HIS A 108 -9.47 -18.56 -12.07
N LYS A 109 -9.18 -18.31 -10.79
CA LYS A 109 -9.84 -19.03 -9.69
C LYS A 109 -11.32 -18.67 -9.58
N MET A 110 -11.68 -17.40 -9.72
CA MET A 110 -13.08 -16.97 -9.86
C MET A 110 -13.74 -17.66 -11.07
N LEU A 111 -13.07 -17.61 -12.22
CA LEU A 111 -13.56 -18.24 -13.46
C LEU A 111 -13.76 -19.76 -13.30
N LEU A 112 -12.85 -20.45 -12.61
CA LEU A 112 -12.96 -21.88 -12.35
C LEU A 112 -14.20 -22.21 -11.50
N GLY A 113 -14.48 -21.40 -10.47
CA GLY A 113 -15.70 -21.51 -9.67
C GLY A 113 -16.96 -21.36 -10.52
N LEU A 114 -17.03 -20.35 -11.36
CA LEU A 114 -18.16 -20.10 -12.27
C LEU A 114 -18.32 -21.24 -13.31
N LYS A 115 -17.21 -21.76 -13.86
CA LYS A 115 -17.20 -22.92 -14.76
C LYS A 115 -17.77 -24.18 -14.10
N GLN A 116 -17.52 -24.36 -12.79
CA GLN A 116 -18.08 -25.45 -12.00
C GLN A 116 -19.55 -25.27 -11.62
N GLY A 117 -20.22 -24.24 -12.13
CA GLY A 117 -21.64 -23.95 -11.86
C GLY A 117 -21.89 -23.28 -10.51
N LYS A 118 -20.87 -22.78 -9.82
CA LYS A 118 -21.04 -22.00 -8.60
C LYS A 118 -21.59 -20.61 -8.95
N ASP A 119 -22.42 -20.08 -8.08
CA ASP A 119 -22.79 -18.67 -8.12
C ASP A 119 -21.60 -17.77 -7.74
N LEU A 120 -21.74 -16.48 -7.94
CA LEU A 120 -20.68 -15.50 -7.70
C LEU A 120 -20.24 -15.46 -6.22
N GLU A 121 -21.18 -15.64 -5.28
CA GLU A 121 -20.88 -15.72 -3.84
C GLU A 121 -20.01 -16.93 -3.51
N SER A 122 -20.39 -18.11 -4.00
CA SER A 122 -19.64 -19.36 -3.77
C SER A 122 -18.27 -19.35 -4.46
N ALA A 123 -18.15 -18.72 -5.64
CA ALA A 123 -16.87 -18.52 -6.32
C ALA A 123 -15.95 -17.58 -5.52
N ALA A 124 -16.46 -16.44 -5.06
CA ALA A 124 -15.72 -15.50 -4.21
C ALA A 124 -15.31 -16.13 -2.87
N ARG A 125 -16.19 -16.94 -2.24
CA ARG A 125 -15.88 -17.71 -1.04
C ARG A 125 -14.69 -18.64 -1.27
N THR A 126 -14.69 -19.39 -2.38
CA THR A 126 -13.59 -20.28 -2.73
C THR A 126 -12.25 -19.53 -2.89
N VAL A 127 -12.29 -18.34 -3.47
CA VAL A 127 -11.12 -17.46 -3.56
C VAL A 127 -10.65 -17.03 -2.17
N MET A 128 -11.53 -16.46 -1.36
CA MET A 128 -11.20 -15.94 -0.02
C MET A 128 -10.63 -17.03 0.91
N GLU A 129 -11.14 -18.27 0.82
CA GLU A 129 -10.72 -19.39 1.67
C GLU A 129 -9.41 -20.05 1.20
N SER A 130 -9.07 -19.95 -0.09
CA SER A 130 -7.91 -20.63 -0.66
C SER A 130 -6.68 -19.74 -0.80
N LEU A 131 -6.84 -18.44 -0.80
CA LEU A 131 -5.73 -17.50 -0.94
C LEU A 131 -5.20 -17.08 0.44
N ASP A 132 -3.90 -17.26 0.64
CA ASP A 132 -3.17 -16.65 1.76
C ASP A 132 -2.53 -15.36 1.27
N GLY A 133 -2.92 -14.24 1.85
CA GLY A 133 -2.45 -12.92 1.40
C GLY A 133 -3.37 -11.80 1.82
N ALA A 134 -3.17 -10.65 1.19
CA ALA A 134 -3.98 -9.44 1.40
C ALA A 134 -4.54 -8.99 0.07
N PHE A 135 -5.84 -8.71 -0.02
CA PHE A 135 -6.43 -8.26 -1.27
C PHE A 135 -7.76 -7.53 -1.13
N SER A 136 -7.92 -6.54 -1.99
CA SER A 136 -9.20 -5.94 -2.36
C SER A 136 -9.41 -6.07 -3.86
N VAL A 137 -10.58 -6.53 -4.26
CA VAL A 137 -10.91 -6.89 -5.64
C VAL A 137 -12.16 -6.15 -6.09
N THR A 138 -12.15 -5.66 -7.32
CA THR A 138 -13.35 -5.26 -8.05
C THR A 138 -13.38 -6.00 -9.38
N GLY A 139 -14.55 -6.41 -9.85
CA GLY A 139 -14.64 -7.16 -11.10
C GLY A 139 -16.00 -7.09 -11.77
N ILE A 140 -16.06 -7.63 -12.98
CA ILE A 140 -17.27 -7.67 -13.82
C ILE A 140 -17.34 -9.07 -14.46
N THR A 141 -18.51 -9.70 -14.40
CA THR A 141 -18.78 -10.96 -15.11
C THR A 141 -19.13 -10.70 -16.58
N GLY A 142 -19.08 -11.76 -17.41
CA GLY A 142 -19.50 -11.68 -18.81
C GLY A 142 -20.99 -11.37 -19.01
N ASP A 143 -21.82 -11.50 -17.97
CA ASP A 143 -23.23 -11.13 -17.98
C ASP A 143 -23.47 -9.69 -17.51
N GLY A 144 -22.43 -9.00 -17.04
CA GLY A 144 -22.49 -7.60 -16.64
C GLY A 144 -22.70 -7.38 -15.15
N ASP A 145 -22.65 -8.40 -14.32
CA ASP A 145 -22.70 -8.23 -12.88
C ASP A 145 -21.36 -7.69 -12.38
N PHE A 146 -21.42 -6.57 -11.66
CA PHE A 146 -20.27 -6.04 -10.95
C PHE A 146 -20.15 -6.71 -9.58
N PHE A 147 -18.92 -6.94 -9.14
CA PHE A 147 -18.64 -7.43 -7.78
C PHE A 147 -17.42 -6.75 -7.18
N ALA A 148 -17.42 -6.67 -5.86
CA ALA A 148 -16.29 -6.19 -5.07
C ALA A 148 -16.16 -7.00 -3.79
N PHE A 149 -14.95 -7.36 -3.38
CA PHE A 149 -14.71 -8.08 -2.12
C PHE A 149 -13.34 -7.82 -1.53
N LYS A 150 -13.20 -8.10 -0.23
CA LYS A 150 -11.93 -8.05 0.52
C LYS A 150 -11.53 -9.43 1.02
N ASP A 151 -10.23 -9.58 1.30
CA ASP A 151 -9.69 -10.75 1.98
C ASP A 151 -10.33 -10.95 3.38
N PRO A 152 -10.21 -12.16 3.97
CA PRO A 152 -10.81 -12.48 5.27
C PRO A 152 -10.29 -11.64 6.45
N HIS A 153 -9.14 -10.97 6.29
CA HIS A 153 -8.55 -10.08 7.30
C HIS A 153 -8.80 -8.60 7.00
N GLY A 154 -9.23 -8.26 5.76
CA GLY A 154 -9.47 -6.90 5.34
C GLY A 154 -8.22 -6.01 5.36
N ILE A 155 -7.05 -6.58 5.08
CA ILE A 155 -5.75 -5.91 5.20
C ILE A 155 -5.66 -4.68 4.30
N LYS A 156 -6.21 -4.77 3.06
CA LYS A 156 -6.23 -3.67 2.10
C LYS A 156 -7.55 -2.92 2.12
N PRO A 157 -7.54 -1.57 1.99
CA PRO A 157 -8.77 -0.77 2.02
C PRO A 157 -9.61 -0.96 0.75
N LEU A 158 -10.93 -0.86 0.91
CA LEU A 158 -11.92 -0.74 -0.17
C LEU A 158 -13.19 -0.11 0.37
N CYS A 159 -13.63 0.97 -0.23
CA CYS A 159 -14.84 1.70 0.14
C CYS A 159 -15.80 1.84 -1.04
N ALA A 160 -17.04 2.18 -0.74
CA ALA A 160 -18.11 2.38 -1.69
C ALA A 160 -18.81 3.72 -1.46
N GLY A 161 -19.40 4.24 -2.53
CA GLY A 161 -20.22 5.43 -2.51
C GLY A 161 -21.14 5.48 -3.73
N HIS A 162 -22.07 6.43 -3.73
CA HIS A 162 -23.00 6.67 -4.83
C HIS A 162 -22.95 8.14 -5.27
N ASP A 163 -23.36 8.42 -6.48
CA ASP A 163 -23.55 9.79 -6.92
C ASP A 163 -24.75 10.43 -6.20
N PRO A 164 -24.86 11.78 -6.12
CA PRO A 164 -25.94 12.43 -5.39
C PRO A 164 -27.37 12.08 -5.85
N ALA A 165 -27.51 11.59 -7.10
CA ALA A 165 -28.80 11.12 -7.63
C ALA A 165 -29.10 9.66 -7.26
N GLY A 166 -28.13 8.91 -6.70
CA GLY A 166 -28.27 7.49 -6.40
C GLY A 166 -28.30 6.57 -7.63
N ALA A 167 -27.92 7.09 -8.80
CA ALA A 167 -27.98 6.36 -10.06
C ALA A 167 -26.68 5.58 -10.37
N THR A 168 -25.54 5.99 -9.77
CA THR A 168 -24.24 5.41 -10.03
C THR A 168 -23.57 5.02 -8.72
N PHE A 169 -23.06 3.78 -8.64
CA PHE A 169 -22.22 3.31 -7.55
C PHE A 169 -20.75 3.36 -7.95
N ALA A 170 -19.88 3.73 -7.02
CA ALA A 170 -18.45 3.73 -7.19
C ALA A 170 -17.77 2.97 -6.05
N PHE A 171 -16.71 2.23 -6.37
CA PHE A 171 -15.84 1.55 -5.43
C PHE A 171 -14.42 2.08 -5.61
N SER A 172 -13.72 2.32 -4.50
CA SER A 172 -12.36 2.84 -4.53
C SER A 172 -11.54 2.28 -3.38
N SER A 173 -10.21 2.20 -3.58
CA SER A 173 -9.29 1.87 -2.50
C SER A 173 -9.30 2.93 -1.40
N GLU A 174 -9.54 4.22 -1.74
CA GLU A 174 -9.51 5.33 -0.79
C GLU A 174 -10.73 6.24 -0.97
N THR A 175 -11.24 6.77 0.14
CA THR A 175 -12.42 7.65 0.14
C THR A 175 -12.21 8.97 -0.58
N VAL A 176 -10.97 9.46 -0.65
CA VAL A 176 -10.63 10.69 -1.36
C VAL A 176 -11.04 10.66 -2.84
N SER A 177 -11.02 9.48 -3.47
CA SER A 177 -11.48 9.34 -4.86
C SER A 177 -12.98 9.61 -5.01
N LEU A 178 -13.77 9.20 -4.03
CA LEU A 178 -15.21 9.46 -3.96
C LEU A 178 -15.45 10.97 -3.77
N ASP A 179 -14.75 11.57 -2.79
CA ASP A 179 -14.88 13.00 -2.48
C ASP A 179 -14.53 13.89 -3.68
N MET A 180 -13.40 13.61 -4.35
CA MET A 180 -12.96 14.38 -5.52
C MET A 180 -13.89 14.28 -6.71
N ASN A 181 -14.70 13.25 -6.80
CA ASN A 181 -15.71 13.04 -7.84
C ASN A 181 -17.15 13.35 -7.37
N SER A 182 -17.28 13.99 -6.20
CA SER A 182 -18.58 14.40 -5.64
C SER A 182 -19.53 13.24 -5.34
N PHE A 183 -18.99 12.05 -5.06
CA PHE A 183 -19.77 10.91 -4.59
C PHE A 183 -20.05 11.02 -3.07
N VAL A 184 -21.22 10.59 -2.67
CA VAL A 184 -21.59 10.39 -1.29
C VAL A 184 -20.97 9.08 -0.81
N ARG A 185 -20.26 9.11 0.31
CA ARG A 185 -19.67 7.90 0.91
C ARG A 185 -20.74 7.07 1.61
N ASP A 186 -20.78 5.77 1.32
CA ASP A 186 -21.75 4.85 1.92
C ASP A 186 -21.12 4.02 3.04
N PHE A 187 -20.10 3.24 2.71
CA PHE A 187 -19.47 2.32 3.65
C PHE A 187 -18.07 1.90 3.19
N GLU A 188 -17.33 1.35 4.12
CA GLU A 188 -16.13 0.56 3.85
C GLU A 188 -16.51 -0.93 3.87
N LEU A 189 -15.95 -1.72 2.94
CA LEU A 189 -16.19 -3.16 2.92
C LEU A 189 -15.53 -3.79 4.15
N LYS A 190 -16.24 -4.70 4.79
CA LYS A 190 -15.73 -5.47 5.93
C LYS A 190 -14.81 -6.60 5.47
N PRO A 191 -13.92 -7.12 6.34
CA PRO A 191 -13.15 -8.32 6.07
C PRO A 191 -14.06 -9.48 5.63
N GLY A 192 -13.72 -10.15 4.51
CA GLY A 192 -14.50 -11.26 3.98
C GLY A 192 -15.90 -10.93 3.48
N GLU A 193 -16.20 -9.66 3.21
CA GLU A 193 -17.46 -9.20 2.63
C GLU A 193 -17.39 -9.18 1.10
N LEU A 194 -18.48 -9.57 0.45
CA LEU A 194 -18.76 -9.44 -0.97
C LEU A 194 -19.90 -8.46 -1.19
N VAL A 195 -19.71 -7.56 -2.14
CA VAL A 195 -20.76 -6.70 -2.69
C VAL A 195 -20.99 -7.09 -4.13
N THR A 196 -22.25 -7.22 -4.54
CA THR A 196 -22.64 -7.44 -5.92
C THR A 196 -23.62 -6.37 -6.38
N VAL A 197 -23.47 -5.91 -7.62
CA VAL A 197 -24.40 -5.00 -8.29
C VAL A 197 -24.79 -5.63 -9.62
N SER A 198 -26.05 -5.97 -9.76
CA SER A 198 -26.63 -6.62 -10.94
C SER A 198 -27.94 -5.94 -11.35
N GLN A 199 -28.62 -6.48 -12.35
CA GLN A 199 -29.97 -6.05 -12.70
C GLN A 199 -30.99 -6.28 -11.57
N GLU A 200 -30.71 -7.25 -10.70
CA GLU A 200 -31.54 -7.54 -9.51
C GLU A 200 -31.33 -6.52 -8.38
N GLY A 201 -30.32 -5.67 -8.50
CA GLY A 201 -30.02 -4.62 -7.53
C GLY A 201 -28.65 -4.77 -6.87
N PHE A 202 -28.52 -4.08 -5.74
CA PHE A 202 -27.31 -4.01 -4.91
C PHE A 202 -27.47 -4.98 -3.71
N LYS A 203 -26.46 -5.84 -3.48
CA LYS A 203 -26.48 -6.79 -2.37
C LYS A 203 -25.11 -6.80 -1.67
N ARG A 204 -25.14 -6.79 -0.34
CA ARG A 204 -23.96 -7.01 0.53
C ARG A 204 -24.10 -8.37 1.22
N THR A 205 -23.04 -9.15 1.20
CA THR A 205 -23.02 -10.49 1.78
C THR A 205 -21.75 -10.71 2.60
N GLN A 206 -21.88 -11.04 3.88
CA GLN A 206 -20.75 -11.50 4.70
C GLN A 206 -20.43 -12.95 4.33
N VAL A 207 -19.48 -13.14 3.42
CA VAL A 207 -19.12 -14.44 2.85
C VAL A 207 -18.35 -15.28 3.86
N ILE A 208 -17.37 -14.67 4.53
CA ILE A 208 -16.62 -15.30 5.64
C ILE A 208 -17.30 -14.97 6.95
N LYS A 209 -17.84 -15.98 7.64
CA LYS A 209 -18.71 -15.78 8.80
C LYS A 209 -17.99 -15.21 10.03
N ASN A 210 -16.75 -15.57 10.27
CA ASN A 210 -15.95 -15.16 11.42
C ASN A 210 -14.61 -14.58 10.93
N PRO A 211 -14.61 -13.41 10.28
CA PRO A 211 -13.38 -12.80 9.83
C PRO A 211 -12.56 -12.30 11.03
N GLN A 212 -11.25 -12.41 10.94
CA GLN A 212 -10.34 -11.81 11.90
C GLN A 212 -9.76 -10.54 11.27
N GLU A 213 -10.21 -9.39 11.72
CA GLU A 213 -9.74 -8.13 11.21
C GLU A 213 -8.23 -7.94 11.44
N ALA A 214 -7.53 -7.41 10.44
CA ALA A 214 -6.13 -7.03 10.55
C ALA A 214 -5.81 -5.93 9.53
N PHE A 215 -6.37 -4.73 9.70
CA PHE A 215 -6.15 -3.61 8.79
C PHE A 215 -4.67 -3.17 8.81
N CYS A 216 -4.10 -2.86 7.65
CA CYS A 216 -2.69 -2.48 7.54
C CYS A 216 -2.41 -1.15 8.27
N ALA A 217 -1.65 -1.18 9.37
CA ALA A 217 -1.27 0.03 10.11
C ALA A 217 -0.40 0.98 9.28
N PHE A 218 0.33 0.48 8.29
CA PHE A 218 1.18 1.27 7.41
C PHE A 218 0.38 2.13 6.40
N GLU A 219 -0.91 1.80 6.18
CA GLU A 219 -1.81 2.68 5.41
C GLU A 219 -1.97 4.03 6.11
N TYR A 220 -2.16 4.05 7.44
CA TYR A 220 -2.21 5.28 8.21
C TYR A 220 -0.90 6.07 8.17
N ALA A 221 0.23 5.39 8.32
CA ALA A 221 1.52 6.06 8.42
C ALA A 221 1.99 6.67 7.09
N TYR A 222 1.84 5.93 5.99
CA TYR A 222 2.51 6.27 4.73
C TYR A 222 1.64 6.19 3.48
N PHE A 223 0.89 5.06 3.27
CA PHE A 223 0.30 4.78 1.96
C PHE A 223 -0.89 5.64 1.63
N ALA A 224 -1.85 5.75 2.55
CA ALA A 224 -3.07 6.49 2.31
C ALA A 224 -2.80 7.99 2.19
N ARG A 225 -3.60 8.65 1.41
CA ARG A 225 -3.60 10.11 1.35
C ARG A 225 -4.12 10.69 2.68
N PRO A 226 -3.59 11.84 3.12
CA PRO A 226 -4.00 12.46 4.38
C PRO A 226 -5.49 12.82 4.41
N ASP A 227 -6.07 13.13 3.27
CA ASP A 227 -7.47 13.47 3.07
C ASP A 227 -8.40 12.25 2.88
N SER A 228 -7.88 11.03 2.94
CA SER A 228 -8.68 9.79 3.01
C SER A 228 -9.19 9.54 4.43
N ARG A 229 -10.27 8.73 4.54
CA ARG A 229 -10.82 8.27 5.82
C ARG A 229 -10.81 6.76 5.90
N PHE A 230 -10.54 6.26 7.11
CA PHE A 230 -10.77 4.87 7.50
C PHE A 230 -11.49 4.85 8.85
N ASP A 231 -12.53 4.06 8.96
CA ASP A 231 -13.40 3.98 10.15
C ASP A 231 -13.88 5.36 10.65
N GLY A 232 -14.21 6.23 9.70
CA GLY A 232 -14.73 7.56 9.97
C GLY A 232 -13.68 8.62 10.35
N LYS A 233 -12.41 8.26 10.59
CA LYS A 233 -11.32 9.19 10.92
C LYS A 233 -10.51 9.57 9.69
N TYR A 234 -10.11 10.81 9.58
CA TYR A 234 -9.15 11.22 8.57
C TYR A 234 -7.74 10.72 8.89
N VAL A 235 -7.00 10.35 7.87
CA VAL A 235 -5.61 9.90 8.00
C VAL A 235 -4.71 11.01 8.56
N TYR A 236 -4.92 12.27 8.15
CA TYR A 236 -4.13 13.40 8.69
C TYR A 236 -4.31 13.55 10.21
N GLU A 237 -5.54 13.36 10.74
CA GLU A 237 -5.80 13.45 12.19
C GLU A 237 -5.02 12.40 12.98
N ILE A 238 -4.94 11.18 12.43
CA ILE A 238 -4.16 10.09 13.02
C ILE A 238 -2.66 10.40 12.97
N ARG A 239 -2.15 10.97 11.87
CA ARG A 239 -0.75 11.39 11.75
C ARG A 239 -0.40 12.52 12.70
N GLU A 240 -1.28 13.49 12.90
CA GLU A 240 -1.10 14.52 13.94
C GLU A 240 -1.02 13.89 15.34
N GLU A 241 -1.88 12.90 15.63
CA GLU A 241 -1.83 12.19 16.91
C GLU A 241 -0.53 11.37 17.07
N PHE A 242 0.01 10.79 15.99
CA PHE A 242 1.36 10.22 16.01
C PHE A 242 2.40 11.28 16.43
N GLY A 243 2.32 12.50 15.89
CA GLY A 243 3.18 13.61 16.25
C GLY A 243 3.07 14.00 17.73
N ARG A 244 1.85 14.10 18.26
CA ARG A 244 1.62 14.39 19.69
C ARG A 244 2.17 13.27 20.59
N ASN A 245 1.93 12.02 20.22
CA ASN A 245 2.36 10.87 21.01
C ASN A 245 3.89 10.76 21.10
N ILE A 246 4.61 10.96 20.00
CA ILE A 246 6.09 10.84 20.01
C ILE A 246 6.73 11.92 20.89
N VAL A 247 6.15 13.12 20.98
CA VAL A 247 6.62 14.15 21.92
C VAL A 247 6.43 13.73 23.38
N LYS A 248 5.27 13.11 23.71
CA LYS A 248 5.00 12.58 25.06
C LYS A 248 5.94 11.45 25.44
N GLU A 249 6.36 10.65 24.48
CA GLU A 249 7.31 9.54 24.69
C GLU A 249 8.76 10.02 24.82
N PHE A 250 9.14 11.13 24.14
CA PHE A 250 10.50 11.67 24.13
C PHE A 250 10.56 13.18 24.49
N PRO A 251 10.05 13.58 25.65
CA PRO A 251 9.92 14.98 26.01
C PRO A 251 11.30 15.69 26.16
N GLU A 252 12.35 14.97 26.52
CA GLU A 252 13.69 15.55 26.68
C GLU A 252 14.32 15.92 25.34
N ILE A 253 14.05 15.13 24.27
CA ILE A 253 14.50 15.47 22.92
C ILE A 253 13.70 16.67 22.39
N ALA A 254 12.40 16.73 22.66
CA ALA A 254 11.58 17.87 22.28
C ALA A 254 12.08 19.17 22.95
N LYS A 255 12.43 19.14 24.24
CA LYS A 255 13.00 20.29 24.98
C LYS A 255 14.39 20.70 24.48
N ASP A 256 15.23 19.77 24.01
CA ASP A 256 16.54 20.10 23.45
C ASP A 256 16.45 20.70 22.04
N GLY A 257 15.35 20.50 21.32
CA GLY A 257 15.13 21.04 19.98
C GLY A 257 14.89 22.56 19.95
N ASP A 258 15.32 23.21 18.87
CA ASP A 258 15.03 24.64 18.62
C ASP A 258 13.90 24.83 17.60
N MET A 259 13.66 23.83 16.76
CA MET A 259 12.65 23.85 15.71
C MET A 259 12.31 22.47 15.17
N ILE A 260 11.18 22.36 14.50
CA ILE A 260 10.74 21.17 13.78
C ILE A 260 10.87 21.41 12.27
N MET A 261 11.28 20.39 11.54
CA MET A 261 11.27 20.31 10.09
C MET A 261 10.68 18.97 9.65
N SER A 262 9.75 18.97 8.72
CA SER A 262 9.20 17.74 8.16
C SER A 262 9.96 17.27 6.93
N VAL A 263 9.96 15.96 6.71
CA VAL A 263 10.25 15.39 5.39
C VAL A 263 8.96 15.50 4.55
N PRO A 264 8.95 16.31 3.48
CA PRO A 264 7.73 16.52 2.73
C PRO A 264 7.40 15.27 1.85
N GLU A 265 6.15 14.93 1.64
CA GLU A 265 4.91 15.51 2.16
C GLU A 265 4.35 14.69 3.32
N THR A 266 4.82 13.44 3.49
CA THR A 266 4.28 12.48 4.45
C THR A 266 4.55 12.82 5.92
N GLY A 267 5.64 13.55 6.20
CA GLY A 267 5.95 14.02 7.55
C GLY A 267 5.25 15.32 7.97
N ASP A 268 4.48 15.97 7.08
CA ASP A 268 3.92 17.31 7.35
C ASP A 268 2.83 17.27 8.43
N ASP A 269 1.91 16.30 8.35
CA ASP A 269 0.81 16.15 9.32
C ASP A 269 1.37 15.82 10.71
N SER A 270 2.33 14.89 10.78
CA SER A 270 3.00 14.55 12.04
C SER A 270 3.77 15.73 12.63
N ALA A 271 4.37 16.58 11.79
CA ALA A 271 5.04 17.80 12.26
C ALA A 271 4.08 18.79 12.91
N MET A 272 2.83 18.85 12.45
CA MET A 272 1.79 19.65 13.10
C MET A 272 1.52 19.11 14.52
N GLY A 273 1.32 17.81 14.68
CA GLY A 273 1.14 17.22 16.01
C GLY A 273 2.33 17.42 16.95
N VAL A 274 3.58 17.30 16.43
CA VAL A 274 4.80 17.63 17.19
C VAL A 274 4.83 19.09 17.59
N HIS A 275 4.43 20.01 16.70
CA HIS A 275 4.34 21.44 16.98
C HIS A 275 3.34 21.74 18.10
N GLU A 276 2.14 21.20 18.02
CA GLU A 276 1.07 21.42 19.00
C GLU A 276 1.46 20.94 20.40
N GLU A 277 2.06 19.76 20.52
CA GLU A 277 2.41 19.16 21.80
C GLU A 277 3.69 19.76 22.41
N SER A 278 4.71 20.08 21.59
CA SER A 278 6.00 20.59 22.06
C SER A 278 6.06 22.10 22.19
N GLY A 279 5.20 22.85 21.50
CA GLY A 279 5.29 24.30 21.33
C GLY A 279 6.46 24.76 20.42
N LEU A 280 7.27 23.86 19.89
CA LEU A 280 8.36 24.18 18.98
C LEU A 280 7.83 24.69 17.65
N ARG A 281 8.52 25.68 17.07
CA ARG A 281 8.13 26.22 15.77
C ARG A 281 8.36 25.19 14.64
N TRP A 282 7.33 24.91 13.87
CA TRP A 282 7.45 24.14 12.63
C TRP A 282 7.88 25.07 11.48
N GLU A 283 9.04 24.80 10.92
CA GLU A 283 9.63 25.56 9.82
C GLU A 283 9.72 24.70 8.57
N ARG A 284 9.13 25.16 7.49
CA ARG A 284 9.26 24.53 6.18
C ARG A 284 10.66 24.76 5.60
N ALA A 285 11.68 24.25 6.27
CA ALA A 285 13.09 24.40 5.86
C ALA A 285 13.52 23.42 4.78
N SER A 286 12.78 22.33 4.56
CA SER A 286 12.91 21.42 3.43
C SER A 286 12.01 21.85 2.27
N ARG A 287 12.48 21.68 1.03
CA ARG A 287 11.72 21.99 -0.18
C ARG A 287 11.88 20.89 -1.20
N ARG A 288 10.76 20.32 -1.64
CA ARG A 288 10.74 19.33 -2.72
C ARG A 288 10.87 20.01 -4.09
N HIS A 289 11.68 19.44 -4.96
CA HIS A 289 11.81 19.91 -6.34
C HIS A 289 10.61 19.44 -7.17
N ARG A 290 9.80 20.40 -7.65
CA ARG A 290 8.51 20.12 -8.31
C ARG A 290 8.62 19.31 -9.60
N TYR A 291 9.74 19.41 -10.30
CA TYR A 291 9.92 18.79 -11.62
C TYR A 291 10.62 17.41 -11.56
N VAL A 292 11.08 16.98 -10.40
CA VAL A 292 11.66 15.63 -10.21
C VAL A 292 10.55 14.71 -9.70
N THR A 293 9.89 14.02 -10.64
CA THR A 293 8.73 13.16 -10.38
C THR A 293 9.07 11.69 -10.20
N GLU A 294 10.31 11.28 -10.53
CA GLU A 294 10.75 9.89 -10.41
C GLU A 294 10.65 9.37 -8.96
N ARG A 295 10.14 8.15 -8.80
CA ARG A 295 10.06 7.52 -7.46
C ARG A 295 11.39 6.84 -7.14
N ALA A 296 12.06 7.30 -6.07
CA ALA A 296 13.36 6.80 -5.64
C ALA A 296 13.37 5.29 -5.28
N PHE A 297 12.22 4.73 -4.92
CA PHE A 297 12.08 3.31 -4.55
C PHE A 297 12.31 2.33 -5.70
N ILE A 298 12.12 2.76 -6.96
CA ILE A 298 12.20 1.91 -8.16
C ILE A 298 13.64 1.85 -8.70
N LEU A 299 14.52 2.75 -8.27
CA LEU A 299 15.86 2.92 -8.84
C LEU A 299 16.91 2.05 -8.14
N LEU A 300 17.94 1.65 -8.87
CA LEU A 300 19.14 1.00 -8.34
C LEU A 300 19.86 1.93 -7.34
N ASN A 301 20.63 1.36 -6.39
CA ASN A 301 21.17 2.10 -5.25
C ASN A 301 21.90 3.41 -5.59
N MET A 302 22.75 3.47 -6.60
CA MET A 302 23.48 4.69 -7.00
C MET A 302 22.56 5.75 -7.63
N GLU A 303 21.63 5.34 -8.47
CA GLU A 303 20.65 6.24 -9.10
C GLU A 303 19.65 6.77 -8.06
N ARG A 304 19.29 5.95 -7.07
CA ARG A 304 18.43 6.32 -5.94
C ARG A 304 19.03 7.47 -5.14
N TYR A 305 20.31 7.37 -4.74
CA TYR A 305 20.99 8.42 -3.97
C TYR A 305 21.00 9.75 -4.73
N SER A 306 21.42 9.72 -6.02
CA SER A 306 21.42 10.89 -6.90
C SER A 306 20.02 11.51 -7.07
N THR A 307 18.99 10.67 -7.18
CA THR A 307 17.61 11.13 -7.34
C THR A 307 17.07 11.77 -6.07
N ILE A 308 17.35 11.20 -4.88
CA ILE A 308 16.96 11.79 -3.59
C ILE A 308 17.68 13.13 -3.39
N ASP A 309 18.98 13.18 -3.70
CA ASP A 309 19.79 14.40 -3.59
C ASP A 309 19.21 15.57 -4.41
N LYS A 310 18.71 15.29 -5.61
CA LYS A 310 18.06 16.30 -6.48
C LYS A 310 16.64 16.68 -6.05
N LYS A 311 15.96 15.80 -5.29
CA LYS A 311 14.55 16.00 -4.91
C LYS A 311 14.33 16.98 -3.79
N ILE A 312 15.23 17.05 -2.81
CA ILE A 312 15.04 17.81 -1.58
C ILE A 312 16.15 18.84 -1.43
N ASN A 313 15.79 20.09 -1.28
CA ASN A 313 16.68 21.19 -0.92
C ASN A 313 16.44 21.65 0.51
N ILE A 314 17.51 22.03 1.23
CA ILE A 314 17.46 22.55 2.60
C ILE A 314 17.78 24.04 2.58
N LEU A 315 16.94 24.84 3.25
CA LEU A 315 17.13 26.28 3.42
C LEU A 315 18.11 26.53 4.56
N GLY A 316 19.40 26.74 4.22
CA GLY A 316 20.48 26.89 5.20
C GLY A 316 20.25 28.02 6.21
N SER A 317 19.66 29.15 5.79
CA SER A 317 19.32 30.27 6.69
C SER A 317 18.32 29.90 7.80
N LYS A 318 17.58 28.82 7.64
CA LYS A 318 16.61 28.32 8.64
C LYS A 318 17.24 27.35 9.64
N VAL A 319 18.21 26.55 9.21
CA VAL A 319 18.76 25.44 10.00
C VAL A 319 20.12 25.73 10.61
N ALA A 320 20.89 26.71 10.08
CA ALA A 320 22.23 27.03 10.56
C ALA A 320 22.23 27.37 12.05
N GLY A 321 23.11 26.72 12.82
CA GLY A 321 23.26 26.87 14.26
C GLY A 321 22.12 26.29 15.12
N LYS A 322 21.11 25.66 14.51
CA LYS A 322 19.93 25.13 15.19
C LYS A 322 20.04 23.65 15.52
N ARG A 323 19.36 23.24 16.60
CA ARG A 323 19.06 21.86 16.94
C ARG A 323 17.70 21.52 16.34
N VAL A 324 17.71 20.73 15.27
CA VAL A 324 16.51 20.49 14.46
C VAL A 324 15.95 19.12 14.75
N ILE A 325 14.65 19.03 14.97
CA ILE A 325 13.89 17.78 15.00
C ILE A 325 13.26 17.59 13.63
N ILE A 326 13.62 16.51 12.94
CA ILE A 326 12.99 16.09 11.69
C ILE A 326 11.83 15.15 12.02
N THR A 327 10.65 15.38 11.44
CA THR A 327 9.57 14.39 11.45
C THR A 327 9.60 13.57 10.16
N GLU A 328 9.61 12.25 10.31
CA GLU A 328 9.61 11.26 9.25
C GLU A 328 8.50 10.23 9.53
N ASP A 329 7.81 9.76 8.51
CA ASP A 329 6.79 8.71 8.67
C ASP A 329 7.41 7.37 9.08
N SER A 330 8.45 6.95 8.39
CA SER A 330 9.11 5.65 8.60
C SER A 330 10.56 5.64 8.09
N ILE A 331 11.40 4.80 8.67
CA ILE A 331 12.75 4.50 8.15
C ILE A 331 12.80 3.03 7.74
N VAL A 332 12.78 2.78 6.42
CA VAL A 332 12.91 1.43 5.85
C VAL A 332 14.38 1.08 5.62
N ARG A 333 15.04 1.79 4.71
CA ARG A 333 16.46 1.59 4.35
C ARG A 333 17.39 2.65 4.95
N GLY A 334 16.85 3.82 5.24
CA GLY A 334 17.57 4.97 5.80
C GLY A 334 18.22 5.90 4.80
N ASP A 335 18.22 5.57 3.49
CA ASP A 335 18.92 6.34 2.46
C ASP A 335 18.39 7.79 2.34
N THR A 336 17.07 7.96 2.34
CA THR A 336 16.42 9.29 2.24
C THR A 336 16.79 10.17 3.40
N THR A 337 16.61 9.66 4.62
CA THR A 337 16.87 10.39 5.86
C THR A 337 18.35 10.74 5.98
N LYS A 338 19.26 9.83 5.58
CA LYS A 338 20.70 10.08 5.55
C LYS A 338 21.06 11.26 4.63
N VAL A 339 20.56 11.29 3.39
CA VAL A 339 20.80 12.40 2.45
C VAL A 339 20.31 13.73 3.02
N ILE A 340 19.12 13.73 3.64
CA ILE A 340 18.57 14.93 4.26
C ILE A 340 19.47 15.42 5.40
N ILE A 341 19.92 14.53 6.27
CA ILE A 341 20.79 14.87 7.40
C ILE A 341 22.15 15.39 6.90
N GLU A 342 22.76 14.79 5.89
CA GLU A 342 24.00 15.27 5.28
C GLU A 342 23.85 16.71 4.74
N LYS A 343 22.73 17.01 4.09
CA LYS A 343 22.42 18.37 3.62
C LYS A 343 22.25 19.36 4.78
N MET A 344 21.60 18.95 5.85
CA MET A 344 21.42 19.78 7.03
C MET A 344 22.75 20.08 7.73
N ARG A 345 23.64 19.08 7.85
CA ARG A 345 24.99 19.28 8.36
C ARG A 345 25.78 20.25 7.50
N LYS A 346 25.75 20.10 6.16
CA LYS A 346 26.37 21.06 5.23
C LYS A 346 25.79 22.46 5.35
N ALA A 347 24.50 22.57 5.66
CA ALA A 347 23.81 23.84 5.90
C ALA A 347 24.07 24.43 7.31
N GLY A 348 24.88 23.77 8.15
CA GLY A 348 25.30 24.28 9.45
C GLY A 348 24.37 23.93 10.62
N ALA A 349 23.51 22.93 10.52
CA ALA A 349 22.71 22.46 11.66
C ALA A 349 23.62 21.98 12.81
N LYS A 350 23.33 22.44 14.03
CA LYS A 350 24.11 22.10 15.25
C LYS A 350 23.86 20.69 15.72
N LYS A 351 22.58 20.27 15.76
CA LYS A 351 22.13 18.91 16.05
C LYS A 351 20.96 18.56 15.14
N VAL A 352 20.81 17.28 14.86
CA VAL A 352 19.69 16.74 14.06
C VAL A 352 19.13 15.50 14.78
N TYR A 353 17.93 15.61 15.29
CA TYR A 353 17.13 14.52 15.83
C TYR A 353 16.08 14.09 14.80
N VAL A 354 15.71 12.81 14.80
CA VAL A 354 14.66 12.28 13.93
C VAL A 354 13.56 11.67 14.79
N PHE A 355 12.34 12.20 14.67
CA PHE A 355 11.12 11.63 15.18
C PHE A 355 10.48 10.80 14.07
N VAL A 356 10.48 9.49 14.23
CA VAL A 356 9.89 8.52 13.30
C VAL A 356 8.54 8.11 13.86
N THR A 357 7.48 8.53 13.19
CA THR A 357 6.10 8.41 13.70
C THR A 357 5.47 7.02 13.48
N PHE A 358 6.23 6.09 12.96
CA PHE A 358 5.92 4.67 12.91
C PHE A 358 6.95 3.87 13.71
N PRO A 359 6.57 2.75 14.35
CA PRO A 359 7.53 1.91 15.06
C PRO A 359 8.61 1.37 14.14
N ARG A 360 9.74 0.96 14.72
CA ARG A 360 10.87 0.42 13.97
C ARG A 360 10.46 -0.81 13.15
N ILE A 361 10.66 -0.75 11.84
CA ILE A 361 10.35 -1.83 10.91
C ILE A 361 11.43 -2.91 11.01
N ILE A 362 11.04 -4.10 11.45
CA ILE A 362 11.94 -5.22 11.73
C ILE A 362 11.70 -6.46 10.86
N GLY A 363 10.57 -6.53 10.19
CA GLY A 363 10.17 -7.66 9.35
C GLY A 363 9.70 -7.25 7.96
N PRO A 364 9.86 -8.13 6.95
CA PRO A 364 9.38 -7.88 5.60
C PRO A 364 7.84 -7.81 5.54
N CYS A 365 7.30 -7.24 4.47
CA CYS A 365 5.88 -7.24 4.18
C CYS A 365 5.58 -8.23 3.06
N PHE A 366 4.57 -9.10 3.27
CA PHE A 366 4.04 -10.03 2.26
C PHE A 366 2.68 -9.61 1.73
N TYR A 367 2.18 -8.42 2.10
CA TYR A 367 0.83 -7.95 1.82
C TYR A 367 0.78 -6.74 0.87
N GLY A 368 1.81 -6.62 0.00
CA GLY A 368 1.82 -5.63 -1.08
C GLY A 368 2.56 -4.33 -0.78
N ILE A 369 3.38 -4.27 0.27
CA ILE A 369 4.33 -3.19 0.50
C ILE A 369 5.73 -3.64 0.03
N ASP A 370 6.45 -2.78 -0.70
CA ASP A 370 7.79 -3.11 -1.21
C ASP A 370 8.88 -3.08 -0.14
N MET A 371 8.76 -4.00 0.81
CA MET A 371 9.70 -4.27 1.90
C MET A 371 9.87 -5.77 2.00
N SER A 372 10.47 -6.39 0.98
CA SER A 372 10.35 -7.84 0.75
C SER A 372 11.40 -8.70 1.45
N THR A 373 12.50 -8.14 1.96
CA THR A 373 13.58 -8.92 2.57
C THR A 373 14.15 -8.27 3.83
N TYR A 374 14.63 -9.08 4.79
CA TYR A 374 15.26 -8.58 6.02
C TYR A 374 16.50 -7.73 5.75
N GLY A 375 17.30 -8.07 4.72
CA GLY A 375 18.53 -7.36 4.36
C GLY A 375 18.32 -5.91 3.93
N GLN A 376 17.12 -5.57 3.43
CA GLN A 376 16.76 -4.21 3.02
C GLN A 376 16.32 -3.33 4.21
N LEU A 377 15.99 -3.92 5.36
CA LEU A 377 15.44 -3.22 6.51
C LEU A 377 16.56 -2.83 7.47
N VAL A 378 16.87 -1.53 7.58
CA VAL A 378 17.88 -1.06 8.52
C VAL A 378 17.53 -1.42 9.96
N GLY A 379 16.23 -1.46 10.30
CA GLY A 379 15.73 -1.80 11.62
C GLY A 379 15.75 -3.30 11.96
N SER A 380 16.02 -4.19 11.00
CA SER A 380 16.07 -5.64 11.25
C SER A 380 17.31 -6.06 12.05
N LYS A 381 18.43 -5.36 11.84
CA LYS A 381 19.73 -5.64 12.47
C LYS A 381 20.13 -4.61 13.53
N ASN A 382 19.59 -3.40 13.45
CA ASN A 382 20.07 -2.25 14.20
C ASN A 382 19.00 -1.69 15.15
N ASN A 383 19.40 -1.28 16.34
CA ASN A 383 18.56 -0.51 17.25
C ASN A 383 18.54 0.99 16.86
N ALA A 384 17.79 1.81 17.61
CA ALA A 384 17.64 3.23 17.31
C ALA A 384 18.96 4.01 17.35
N GLU A 385 19.86 3.69 18.30
CA GLU A 385 21.17 4.35 18.44
C GLU A 385 22.10 3.99 17.27
N GLU A 386 22.10 2.73 16.86
CA GLU A 386 22.88 2.27 15.71
C GLU A 386 22.37 2.88 14.42
N ILE A 387 21.03 2.96 14.24
CA ILE A 387 20.41 3.63 13.08
C ILE A 387 20.79 5.11 13.08
N ALA A 388 20.77 5.80 14.22
CA ALA A 388 21.19 7.19 14.32
C ALA A 388 22.63 7.37 13.81
N LYS A 389 23.56 6.49 14.19
CA LYS A 389 24.95 6.50 13.69
C LYS A 389 25.03 6.25 12.18
N ILE A 390 24.25 5.31 11.64
CA ILE A 390 24.23 4.96 10.21
C ILE A 390 23.77 6.13 9.35
N ILE A 391 22.72 6.86 9.79
CA ILE A 391 22.16 7.99 9.05
C ILE A 391 22.80 9.34 9.39
N GLY A 392 23.68 9.41 10.42
CA GLY A 392 24.38 10.62 10.83
C GLY A 392 23.56 11.56 11.72
N ALA A 393 22.50 11.07 12.37
CA ALA A 393 21.68 11.79 13.33
C ALA A 393 22.32 11.82 14.73
N ASP A 394 21.96 12.82 15.55
CA ASP A 394 22.31 12.86 16.97
C ASP A 394 21.38 12.00 17.83
N GLY A 395 20.22 11.63 17.29
CA GLY A 395 19.29 10.70 17.90
C GLY A 395 18.15 10.35 16.98
N VAL A 396 17.64 9.13 17.09
CA VAL A 396 16.44 8.63 16.40
C VAL A 396 15.47 8.12 17.44
N CYS A 397 14.26 8.66 17.43
CA CYS A 397 13.17 8.28 18.31
C CYS A 397 12.06 7.64 17.46
N TYR A 398 11.70 6.42 17.78
CA TYR A 398 10.60 5.71 17.12
C TYR A 398 9.35 5.76 17.99
N GLN A 399 8.21 6.01 17.36
CA GLN A 399 6.89 5.83 17.98
C GLN A 399 6.80 4.45 18.63
N SER A 400 6.26 4.36 19.84
CA SER A 400 5.93 3.07 20.44
C SER A 400 4.78 2.38 19.73
N LEU A 401 4.68 1.07 19.86
CA LEU A 401 3.56 0.29 19.32
C LEU A 401 2.24 0.72 19.98
N GLU A 402 2.25 0.94 21.29
CA GLU A 402 1.11 1.40 22.07
C GLU A 402 0.66 2.79 21.62
N GLY A 403 1.60 3.70 21.32
CA GLY A 403 1.32 5.04 20.81
C GLY A 403 0.66 4.99 19.43
N LEU A 404 1.12 4.10 18.55
CA LEU A 404 0.52 3.87 17.24
C LEU A 404 -0.92 3.33 17.37
N ILE A 405 -1.13 2.27 18.15
CA ILE A 405 -2.44 1.65 18.37
C ILE A 405 -3.42 2.69 18.94
N ARG A 406 -3.00 3.43 19.97
CA ARG A 406 -3.84 4.47 20.59
C ARG A 406 -4.28 5.54 19.59
N ALA A 407 -3.38 5.99 18.71
CA ALA A 407 -3.68 7.03 17.73
C ALA A 407 -4.70 6.56 16.68
N THR A 408 -4.59 5.33 16.21
CA THR A 408 -5.55 4.78 15.25
C THR A 408 -6.93 4.56 15.87
N GLY A 409 -6.99 4.29 17.17
CA GLY A 409 -8.22 3.96 17.90
C GLY A 409 -8.68 2.52 17.70
N HIS A 410 -7.86 1.69 17.07
CA HIS A 410 -8.05 0.24 16.97
C HIS A 410 -7.47 -0.48 18.19
N THR A 411 -7.78 -1.77 18.30
CA THR A 411 -7.07 -2.71 19.18
C THR A 411 -5.90 -3.35 18.41
N GLU A 412 -4.94 -3.95 19.12
CA GLU A 412 -3.78 -4.59 18.50
C GLU A 412 -4.17 -5.69 17.50
N ASP A 413 -5.19 -6.47 17.84
CA ASP A 413 -5.70 -7.59 17.04
C ASP A 413 -6.51 -7.15 15.80
N GLN A 414 -6.92 -5.88 15.70
CA GLN A 414 -7.55 -5.31 14.52
C GLN A 414 -6.55 -4.75 13.49
N LEU A 415 -5.26 -4.73 13.82
CA LEU A 415 -4.23 -4.17 12.96
C LEU A 415 -3.25 -5.23 12.46
N CYS A 416 -2.90 -5.14 11.18
CA CYS A 416 -1.72 -5.81 10.66
C CYS A 416 -0.47 -5.03 11.09
N LEU A 417 0.26 -5.59 12.05
CA LEU A 417 1.49 -5.05 12.63
C LEU A 417 2.71 -5.92 12.29
N ALA A 418 2.60 -6.76 11.27
CA ALA A 418 3.60 -7.77 10.93
C ALA A 418 5.00 -7.21 10.72
N CYS A 419 5.12 -6.06 10.04
CA CYS A 419 6.41 -5.42 9.76
C CYS A 419 7.12 -4.88 11.02
N VAL A 420 6.41 -4.65 12.11
CA VAL A 420 6.97 -4.13 13.38
C VAL A 420 7.01 -5.15 14.51
N THR A 421 6.20 -6.23 14.44
CA THR A 421 6.14 -7.27 15.47
C THR A 421 6.74 -8.61 15.02
N GLY A 422 6.76 -8.87 13.70
CA GLY A 422 7.09 -10.18 13.13
C GLY A 422 5.96 -11.22 13.28
N LYS A 423 4.76 -10.80 13.68
CA LYS A 423 3.56 -11.65 13.77
C LYS A 423 2.66 -11.36 12.58
N TYR A 424 2.46 -12.34 11.72
CA TYR A 424 1.70 -12.20 10.48
C TYR A 424 0.27 -12.72 10.64
N PRO A 425 -0.76 -12.03 10.14
CA PRO A 425 -2.15 -12.46 10.22
C PRO A 425 -2.43 -13.81 9.54
N THR A 426 -1.67 -14.14 8.48
CA THR A 426 -1.94 -15.35 7.70
C THR A 426 -0.88 -16.44 7.92
N PRO A 427 -1.27 -17.75 7.91
CA PRO A 427 -0.39 -18.85 8.24
C PRO A 427 0.82 -19.01 7.30
N CYS A 428 0.62 -18.86 5.97
CA CYS A 428 1.72 -18.99 5.02
C CYS A 428 2.72 -17.84 5.16
N ALA A 429 2.24 -16.61 5.37
CA ALA A 429 3.10 -15.48 5.61
C ALA A 429 3.93 -15.64 6.88
N GLN A 430 3.34 -16.17 7.98
CA GLN A 430 4.09 -16.44 9.21
C GLN A 430 5.20 -17.48 8.98
N LYS A 431 4.87 -18.62 8.36
CA LYS A 431 5.87 -19.67 8.04
C LYS A 431 6.98 -19.11 7.15
N MET A 432 6.63 -18.32 6.13
CA MET A 432 7.59 -17.67 5.24
C MET A 432 8.53 -16.75 6.02
N ALA A 433 7.99 -15.88 6.88
CA ALA A 433 8.76 -14.97 7.71
C ALA A 433 9.74 -15.73 8.62
N ASP A 434 9.30 -16.83 9.23
CA ASP A 434 10.13 -17.66 10.12
C ASP A 434 11.30 -18.30 9.36
N VAL A 435 11.05 -18.82 8.17
CA VAL A 435 12.11 -19.39 7.30
C VAL A 435 13.08 -18.30 6.87
N MET A 436 12.59 -17.17 6.37
CA MET A 436 13.44 -16.06 5.95
C MET A 436 14.27 -15.50 7.10
N LYS A 437 13.69 -15.37 8.29
CA LYS A 437 14.41 -14.90 9.49
C LYS A 437 15.55 -15.82 9.87
N LYS A 438 15.32 -17.15 9.86
CA LYS A 438 16.37 -18.15 10.13
C LYS A 438 17.51 -18.08 9.11
N ARG A 439 17.19 -17.98 7.81
CA ARG A 439 18.18 -17.82 6.73
C ARG A 439 19.01 -16.55 6.92
N PHE A 440 18.34 -15.43 7.19
CA PHE A 440 19.00 -14.16 7.42
C PHE A 440 19.94 -14.19 8.64
N GLN A 441 19.52 -14.81 9.75
CA GLN A 441 20.35 -15.01 10.94
C GLN A 441 21.56 -15.93 10.68
N ALA A 442 21.44 -16.85 9.72
CA ALA A 442 22.53 -17.71 9.25
C ALA A 442 23.45 -17.00 8.22
N GLY A 443 23.23 -15.72 7.92
CA GLY A 443 24.06 -14.92 7.02
C GLY A 443 23.67 -14.98 5.54
N TYR A 444 22.51 -15.58 5.19
CA TYR A 444 22.02 -15.57 3.81
C TYR A 444 21.30 -14.25 3.54
N GLU A 445 21.77 -13.48 2.58
CA GLU A 445 21.09 -12.27 2.09
C GLU A 445 20.26 -12.61 0.85
N GLU A 446 18.95 -12.50 1.00
CA GLU A 446 18.03 -12.71 -0.10
C GLU A 446 17.96 -11.46 -0.97
N LYS A 447 18.18 -11.62 -2.27
CA LYS A 447 18.22 -10.50 -3.23
C LYS A 447 16.88 -10.25 -3.91
N THR A 448 15.91 -11.19 -3.79
CA THR A 448 14.64 -11.17 -4.50
C THR A 448 13.48 -11.54 -3.59
N ARG A 449 12.26 -11.37 -4.11
CA ARG A 449 11.00 -11.78 -3.45
C ARG A 449 10.91 -13.30 -3.42
N ILE A 450 11.35 -13.87 -2.31
CA ILE A 450 11.54 -15.31 -2.16
C ILE A 450 10.22 -16.10 -2.17
N TYR A 451 9.10 -15.45 -1.82
CA TYR A 451 7.78 -16.06 -1.86
C TYR A 451 7.28 -16.36 -3.28
N GLU A 452 7.95 -15.84 -4.31
CA GLU A 452 7.71 -16.20 -5.71
C GLU A 452 8.57 -17.37 -6.17
N SER A 453 9.48 -17.92 -5.34
CA SER A 453 10.38 -19.02 -5.66
C SER A 453 9.94 -20.34 -5.04
N GLU A 454 10.23 -21.46 -5.71
CA GLU A 454 9.93 -22.81 -5.20
C GLU A 454 10.72 -23.17 -3.93
N GLU A 455 11.84 -22.50 -3.66
CA GLU A 455 12.79 -22.85 -2.59
C GLU A 455 12.28 -22.59 -1.17
N VAL A 456 11.22 -21.84 -1.00
CA VAL A 456 10.80 -21.34 0.32
C VAL A 456 9.30 -21.50 0.59
N GLN A 457 8.56 -22.08 -0.33
CA GLN A 457 7.13 -22.36 -0.11
C GLN A 457 6.99 -23.46 0.97
N PRO A 458 6.17 -23.24 2.00
CA PRO A 458 5.95 -24.19 3.08
C PRO A 458 5.21 -25.44 2.64
#